data_cb7abc259892d72f2dc4e8367a7b9a0c
#
_entry.id   cb7abc259892d72f2dc4e8367a7b9a0c
#
_cell.length_a   1.000
_cell.length_b   1.000
_cell.length_c   1.000
_cell.angle_alpha   90.00
_cell.angle_beta   90.00
_cell.angle_gamma   90.00
#
_symmetry.space_group_name_H-M   'P 1'
#
loop_
_entity.id
_entity.type
_entity.pdbx_description
1 polymer ?
#
loop_
_entity_poly.entity_id
_entity_poly.type
_entity_poly.pdbx_seq_one_letter_code
_entity_poly.pdbx_strand_id
1 'polypeptide(L)'
;MSRKDSKNSNECTMNKIKTTLVLLALNVTAFAAGPDNSAGQQAALSVNPVKAQVFVTARDTTLRLAQTRDTSFEDFGQPFETQVCVFVDPTRTFQTYIGIGGALTDASAEVFAKLPEATQKEFMISYYDPKKGIGYNFARTNIASCDFSSDTYSYVANNDASLSSFNVAHDEKFRIPFIKQAIAAAGGKLPMFVSPWSPPAWMKDNNNVLQGGKLLPKYAQVWANHYVKFIKTYESMGMPIWGLSVQNEPMAKQKWESCLYTAEDERDFVKKYLGPTLQKNGLGDKKLICWDHNRDLIYQRATTLLSDPEAARYIWGIGFHWYETWTGSAMQFDNLNRVNEAFPDKNLIFTEGCVEKFSIDRVNDWALGERYGNSMVNDFNCGTVAWTDWNVLLDENGGPNHVGNFCFAPIHADTKTGKLIYTNSYFYIGHFSKFIQPGAKRISSSTNRDKLQSTAFLNPDGKIVVVVLNLSDDKLPFRLWIAGKAAPITSLPHSIMTVVI
;
A
#
# COMPACT_ATOMS: atom_id res chain seq x y z
N MET A 1 -30.94 -49.26 -44.12
CA MET A 1 -32.38 -49.62 -44.04
C MET A 1 -33.06 -48.33 -43.54
N SER A 2 -33.60 -47.60 -44.46
CA SER A 2 -34.96 -47.48 -44.99
C SER A 2 -35.84 -46.60 -44.10
N ARG A 3 -35.96 -45.34 -44.51
CA ARG A 3 -37.17 -44.63 -45.00
C ARG A 3 -38.34 -44.58 -44.00
N LYS A 4 -38.97 -43.44 -43.72
CA LYS A 4 -39.87 -42.71 -44.66
C LYS A 4 -40.31 -41.33 -44.11
N ASP A 5 -40.46 -40.43 -45.06
CA ASP A 5 -41.14 -39.13 -45.03
C ASP A 5 -42.61 -39.19 -44.63
N SER A 6 -43.16 -38.07 -44.10
CA SER A 6 -44.48 -37.62 -44.58
C SER A 6 -44.65 -36.12 -44.30
N LYS A 7 -44.83 -35.38 -45.39
CA LYS A 7 -45.40 -34.01 -45.49
C LYS A 7 -46.89 -34.09 -45.08
N ASN A 8 -47.39 -33.02 -44.46
CA ASN A 8 -48.71 -32.53 -44.84
C ASN A 8 -48.84 -31.03 -44.59
N SER A 9 -49.15 -30.37 -45.69
CA SER A 9 -49.64 -29.04 -45.86
C SER A 9 -51.10 -28.92 -45.42
N ASN A 10 -51.51 -27.81 -44.80
CA ASN A 10 -52.85 -27.28 -45.05
C ASN A 10 -52.86 -25.76 -44.92
N GLU A 11 -53.43 -25.20 -45.98
CA GLU A 11 -53.70 -23.79 -46.25
C GLU A 11 -54.92 -23.25 -45.48
N CYS A 12 -54.87 -21.93 -45.32
CA CYS A 12 -55.98 -20.97 -45.54
C CYS A 12 -57.09 -20.85 -44.49
N THR A 13 -57.16 -19.73 -43.86
CA THR A 13 -58.36 -18.87 -44.04
C THR A 13 -58.11 -17.42 -43.55
N MET A 14 -58.22 -16.46 -44.47
CA MET A 14 -58.33 -15.04 -44.22
C MET A 14 -59.68 -14.69 -43.61
N ASN A 15 -59.68 -13.97 -42.47
CA ASN A 15 -60.89 -13.26 -42.05
C ASN A 15 -60.54 -11.77 -41.84
N LYS A 16 -61.17 -10.96 -42.67
CA LYS A 16 -61.21 -9.49 -42.65
C LYS A 16 -61.95 -9.03 -41.39
N ILE A 17 -61.35 -8.22 -40.55
CA ILE A 17 -62.05 -7.43 -39.57
C ILE A 17 -61.66 -5.95 -39.74
N LYS A 18 -62.70 -5.15 -39.77
CA LYS A 18 -62.78 -3.74 -40.13
C LYS A 18 -61.95 -2.84 -39.23
N THR A 19 -61.27 -1.91 -39.87
CA THR A 19 -60.57 -0.77 -39.29
C THR A 19 -61.56 0.20 -38.64
N THR A 20 -61.39 0.44 -37.33
CA THR A 20 -61.97 1.58 -36.63
C THR A 20 -60.83 2.47 -36.23
N LEU A 21 -60.67 3.64 -36.86
CA LEU A 21 -59.73 4.68 -36.47
C LEU A 21 -60.23 5.32 -35.17
N VAL A 22 -59.45 5.19 -34.11
CA VAL A 22 -59.58 6.04 -32.93
C VAL A 22 -58.38 6.99 -32.95
N LEU A 23 -58.65 8.29 -33.21
CA LEU A 23 -57.66 9.36 -33.01
C LEU A 23 -57.39 9.50 -31.52
N LEU A 24 -56.21 9.08 -31.05
CA LEU A 24 -55.67 9.49 -29.76
C LEU A 24 -54.74 10.70 -29.99
N ALA A 25 -55.13 11.83 -29.43
CA ALA A 25 -54.29 13.02 -29.36
C ALA A 25 -53.03 12.71 -28.49
N LEU A 26 -51.85 12.70 -29.10
CA LEU A 26 -50.59 12.66 -28.36
C LEU A 26 -50.32 14.08 -27.79
N ASN A 27 -50.49 14.20 -26.50
CA ASN A 27 -49.87 15.28 -25.73
C ASN A 27 -48.36 15.10 -25.75
N VAL A 28 -47.64 15.92 -26.47
CA VAL A 28 -46.18 16.05 -26.42
C VAL A 28 -45.84 16.80 -25.13
N THR A 29 -45.60 16.08 -24.08
CA THR A 29 -44.91 16.63 -22.90
C THR A 29 -43.43 16.81 -23.28
N ALA A 30 -43.00 18.06 -23.30
CA ALA A 30 -41.59 18.41 -23.43
C ALA A 30 -40.79 17.72 -22.33
N PHE A 31 -39.90 16.81 -22.69
CA PHE A 31 -38.87 16.32 -21.78
C PHE A 31 -37.96 17.50 -21.45
N ALA A 32 -38.01 17.90 -20.19
CA ALA A 32 -37.02 18.82 -19.62
C ALA A 32 -35.62 18.23 -19.83
N ALA A 33 -34.72 19.04 -20.34
CA ALA A 33 -33.31 18.71 -20.49
C ALA A 33 -32.79 18.15 -19.16
N GLY A 34 -32.16 16.98 -19.21
CA GLY A 34 -31.47 16.39 -18.08
C GLY A 34 -30.39 17.31 -17.55
N PRO A 35 -29.92 17.10 -16.32
CA PRO A 35 -28.94 17.98 -15.71
C PRO A 35 -27.69 18.04 -16.59
N ASP A 36 -27.31 19.27 -16.88
CA ASP A 36 -26.09 19.65 -17.58
C ASP A 36 -24.89 18.97 -16.91
N ASN A 37 -24.36 17.94 -17.54
CA ASN A 37 -23.08 17.35 -17.18
C ASN A 37 -21.95 18.28 -17.64
N SER A 38 -21.98 19.52 -17.18
CA SER A 38 -20.80 20.36 -17.14
C SER A 38 -19.92 19.89 -15.97
N ALA A 39 -19.42 18.64 -16.06
CA ALA A 39 -18.19 18.28 -15.36
C ALA A 39 -17.17 19.33 -15.80
N GLY A 40 -16.79 20.19 -14.85
CA GLY A 40 -15.88 21.30 -15.10
C GLY A 40 -14.72 20.83 -15.98
N GLN A 41 -14.57 21.46 -17.12
CA GLN A 41 -13.36 21.36 -17.92
C GLN A 41 -12.23 21.80 -16.99
N GLN A 42 -11.55 20.82 -16.35
CA GLN A 42 -10.23 21.06 -15.78
C GLN A 42 -9.42 21.66 -16.90
N ALA A 43 -8.99 22.93 -16.73
CA ALA A 43 -8.12 23.59 -17.67
C ALA A 43 -7.01 22.60 -18.05
N ALA A 44 -6.91 22.27 -19.32
CA ALA A 44 -5.92 21.31 -19.79
C ALA A 44 -4.55 21.82 -19.30
N LEU A 45 -3.90 21.05 -18.43
CA LEU A 45 -2.55 21.35 -17.96
C LEU A 45 -1.68 21.42 -19.22
N SER A 46 -1.36 22.63 -19.63
CA SER A 46 -0.40 22.89 -20.71
C SER A 46 1.00 22.59 -20.18
N VAL A 47 1.36 21.30 -20.18
CA VAL A 47 2.70 20.88 -19.78
C VAL A 47 3.64 21.15 -20.96
N ASN A 48 4.60 22.04 -20.73
CA ASN A 48 5.67 22.32 -21.69
C ASN A 48 7.02 21.97 -21.04
N PRO A 49 7.41 20.67 -21.03
CA PRO A 49 8.64 20.25 -20.38
C PRO A 49 9.86 20.85 -21.10
N VAL A 50 10.80 21.39 -20.33
CA VAL A 50 12.03 21.99 -20.87
C VAL A 50 13.25 21.20 -20.42
N LYS A 51 13.35 20.90 -19.14
CA LYS A 51 14.47 20.16 -18.53
C LYS A 51 13.98 19.14 -17.53
N ALA A 52 14.78 18.11 -17.31
CA ALA A 52 14.55 17.11 -16.30
C ALA A 52 15.82 16.81 -15.52
N GLN A 53 15.68 16.65 -14.22
CA GLN A 53 16.71 16.11 -13.34
C GLN A 53 16.59 14.59 -13.31
N VAL A 54 17.71 13.89 -13.37
CA VAL A 54 17.75 12.42 -13.41
C VAL A 54 18.55 11.92 -12.21
N PHE A 55 17.91 11.07 -11.39
CA PHE A 55 18.52 10.39 -10.25
C PHE A 55 18.58 8.89 -10.55
N VAL A 56 19.68 8.22 -10.21
CA VAL A 56 19.91 6.82 -10.59
C VAL A 56 20.47 6.02 -9.41
N THR A 57 19.99 4.78 -9.31
CA THR A 57 20.62 3.69 -8.56
C THR A 57 20.84 2.54 -9.53
N ALA A 58 22.08 2.06 -9.68
CA ALA A 58 22.41 1.03 -10.67
C ALA A 58 23.44 0.03 -10.14
N ARG A 59 23.25 -1.26 -10.50
CA ARG A 59 24.17 -2.35 -10.17
C ARG A 59 25.56 -2.07 -10.78
N ASP A 60 26.59 -2.55 -10.12
CA ASP A 60 28.00 -2.47 -10.56
C ASP A 60 28.51 -1.03 -10.80
N THR A 61 27.90 -0.06 -10.09
CA THR A 61 28.28 1.36 -10.09
C THR A 61 28.29 1.92 -8.67
N THR A 62 28.80 3.13 -8.53
CA THR A 62 28.70 3.91 -7.26
C THR A 62 27.40 4.71 -7.14
N LEU A 63 26.52 4.63 -8.13
CA LEU A 63 25.27 5.37 -8.16
C LEU A 63 24.28 4.77 -7.15
N ARG A 64 23.94 5.56 -6.14
CA ARG A 64 22.94 5.24 -5.12
C ARG A 64 22.10 6.49 -4.86
N LEU A 65 20.90 6.53 -5.48
CA LEU A 65 20.00 7.69 -5.49
C LEU A 65 20.75 8.98 -5.90
N ALA A 66 21.71 8.82 -6.80
CA ALA A 66 22.64 9.87 -7.19
C ALA A 66 22.09 10.69 -8.35
N GLN A 67 22.13 12.03 -8.23
CA GLN A 67 21.82 12.89 -9.37
C GLN A 67 22.91 12.72 -10.43
N THR A 68 22.46 12.48 -11.66
CA THR A 68 23.29 12.40 -12.84
C THR A 68 23.13 13.66 -13.72
N ARG A 69 23.54 13.58 -14.97
CA ARG A 69 23.41 14.71 -15.90
C ARG A 69 21.94 15.00 -16.20
N ASP A 70 21.53 16.25 -16.07
CA ASP A 70 20.22 16.73 -16.50
C ASP A 70 20.05 16.52 -18.02
N THR A 71 18.80 16.32 -18.44
CA THR A 71 18.44 16.19 -19.84
C THR A 71 17.47 17.30 -20.26
N SER A 72 17.42 17.59 -21.54
CA SER A 72 16.51 18.59 -22.10
C SER A 72 15.50 17.93 -23.02
N PHE A 73 14.29 18.48 -23.03
CA PHE A 73 13.24 18.08 -23.95
C PHE A 73 13.36 18.87 -25.26
N GLU A 74 13.15 18.17 -26.36
CA GLU A 74 13.11 18.70 -27.72
C GLU A 74 11.77 18.35 -28.34
N ASP A 75 11.32 19.13 -29.34
CA ASP A 75 10.14 18.78 -30.13
C ASP A 75 10.34 17.44 -30.78
N PHE A 76 9.40 16.54 -30.56
CA PHE A 76 9.53 15.15 -30.99
C PHE A 76 8.14 14.61 -31.36
N GLY A 77 7.80 14.67 -32.60
CA GLY A 77 6.50 14.21 -33.10
C GLY A 77 6.16 12.76 -32.74
N GLN A 78 5.45 12.09 -33.61
CA GLN A 78 5.10 10.68 -33.43
C GLN A 78 6.36 9.80 -33.47
N PRO A 79 6.65 8.98 -32.42
CA PRO A 79 7.76 8.03 -32.47
C PRO A 79 7.55 6.93 -33.48
N PHE A 80 8.64 6.43 -34.07
CA PHE A 80 8.64 5.20 -34.85
C PHE A 80 8.61 3.98 -33.95
N GLU A 81 8.08 2.85 -34.40
CA GLU A 81 8.02 1.58 -33.67
C GLU A 81 9.39 1.08 -33.18
N THR A 82 10.46 1.40 -33.91
CA THR A 82 11.83 1.04 -33.56
C THR A 82 12.41 1.86 -32.40
N GLN A 83 11.80 2.99 -32.07
CA GLN A 83 12.26 3.87 -31.00
C GLN A 83 11.71 3.41 -29.65
N VAL A 84 12.58 3.21 -28.68
CA VAL A 84 12.20 2.87 -27.31
C VAL A 84 11.70 4.14 -26.61
N CYS A 85 10.48 4.10 -26.08
CA CYS A 85 9.85 5.24 -25.44
C CYS A 85 9.19 4.86 -24.11
N VAL A 86 9.27 5.79 -23.17
CA VAL A 86 8.41 5.86 -21.99
C VAL A 86 7.48 7.04 -22.20
N PHE A 87 6.19 6.78 -22.29
CA PHE A 87 5.15 7.79 -22.54
C PHE A 87 4.54 8.21 -21.22
N VAL A 88 4.33 9.51 -21.04
CA VAL A 88 3.64 10.07 -19.87
C VAL A 88 2.57 11.05 -20.32
N ASP A 89 1.35 10.86 -19.82
CA ASP A 89 0.23 11.77 -20.07
C ASP A 89 -0.25 12.36 -18.72
N PRO A 90 0.11 13.60 -18.40
CA PRO A 90 -0.29 14.25 -17.16
C PRO A 90 -1.75 14.70 -17.14
N THR A 91 -2.46 14.62 -18.28
CA THR A 91 -3.89 14.95 -18.35
C THR A 91 -4.79 13.81 -17.86
N ARG A 92 -4.25 12.59 -17.73
CA ARG A 92 -4.96 11.40 -17.25
C ARG A 92 -4.49 11.09 -15.83
N THR A 93 -5.34 11.43 -14.87
CA THR A 93 -5.05 11.25 -13.45
C THR A 93 -5.85 10.09 -12.86
N PHE A 94 -5.27 9.45 -11.85
CA PHE A 94 -5.82 8.32 -11.13
C PHE A 94 -5.85 8.60 -9.61
N GLN A 95 -5.52 7.61 -8.79
CA GLN A 95 -5.56 7.73 -7.34
C GLN A 95 -4.65 8.86 -6.80
N THR A 96 -5.01 9.33 -5.60
CA THR A 96 -4.19 10.29 -4.85
C THR A 96 -3.22 9.54 -3.95
N TYR A 97 -1.95 9.86 -4.07
CA TYR A 97 -0.89 9.34 -3.23
C TYR A 97 -0.97 9.93 -1.81
N ILE A 98 -0.91 9.07 -0.79
CA ILE A 98 -0.95 9.45 0.62
C ILE A 98 0.46 9.53 1.20
N GLY A 99 1.29 8.50 0.97
CA GLY A 99 2.64 8.47 1.51
C GLY A 99 3.33 7.12 1.39
N ILE A 100 4.62 7.14 1.69
CA ILE A 100 5.46 5.95 1.87
C ILE A 100 6.10 6.01 3.24
N GLY A 101 6.20 4.85 3.90
CA GLY A 101 6.84 4.74 5.19
C GLY A 101 7.21 3.32 5.57
N GLY A 102 7.37 3.09 6.86
CA GLY A 102 7.70 1.78 7.39
C GLY A 102 7.16 1.57 8.81
N ALA A 103 7.31 0.36 9.32
CA ALA A 103 6.80 -0.01 10.61
C ALA A 103 7.78 0.34 11.75
N LEU A 104 7.25 1.09 12.70
CA LEU A 104 7.91 1.47 13.95
C LEU A 104 7.59 0.39 15.01
N THR A 105 8.28 -0.75 14.92
CA THR A 105 8.10 -1.92 15.76
C THR A 105 8.88 -1.85 17.07
N ASP A 106 8.62 -2.78 17.99
CA ASP A 106 9.42 -2.93 19.20
C ASP A 106 10.89 -3.22 18.87
N ALA A 107 11.14 -4.13 17.91
CA ALA A 107 12.48 -4.45 17.44
C ALA A 107 13.24 -3.23 16.94
N SER A 108 12.61 -2.43 16.09
CA SER A 108 13.22 -1.19 15.56
C SER A 108 13.55 -0.21 16.70
N ALA A 109 12.65 -0.06 17.65
CA ALA A 109 12.82 0.85 18.78
C ALA A 109 13.94 0.39 19.75
N GLU A 110 14.02 -0.91 20.03
CA GLU A 110 15.07 -1.49 20.88
C GLU A 110 16.45 -1.40 20.25
N VAL A 111 16.56 -1.66 18.93
CA VAL A 111 17.82 -1.49 18.20
C VAL A 111 18.23 -0.02 18.19
N PHE A 112 17.30 0.88 17.89
CA PHE A 112 17.55 2.32 17.89
C PHE A 112 18.08 2.82 19.25
N ALA A 113 17.50 2.35 20.37
CA ALA A 113 17.90 2.75 21.71
C ALA A 113 19.33 2.29 22.08
N LYS A 114 19.87 1.28 21.41
CA LYS A 114 21.26 0.79 21.62
C LYS A 114 22.31 1.61 20.87
N LEU A 115 21.90 2.45 19.91
CA LEU A 115 22.81 3.19 19.05
C LEU A 115 23.36 4.44 19.75
N PRO A 116 24.58 4.87 19.42
CA PRO A 116 25.08 6.17 19.81
C PRO A 116 24.18 7.30 19.31
N GLU A 117 24.08 8.40 20.06
CA GLU A 117 23.23 9.55 19.73
C GLU A 117 23.48 10.10 18.31
N ALA A 118 24.73 10.16 17.88
CA ALA A 118 25.08 10.60 16.51
C ALA A 118 24.47 9.67 15.45
N THR A 119 24.49 8.36 15.68
CA THR A 119 23.92 7.35 14.78
C THR A 119 22.38 7.38 14.80
N GLN A 120 21.78 7.60 15.98
CA GLN A 120 20.34 7.80 16.10
C GLN A 120 19.90 9.02 15.25
N LYS A 121 20.64 10.11 15.32
CA LYS A 121 20.37 11.29 14.51
C LYS A 121 20.56 11.04 13.02
N GLU A 122 21.62 10.33 12.63
CA GLU A 122 21.83 9.90 11.24
C GLU A 122 20.64 9.07 10.73
N PHE A 123 20.19 8.09 11.50
CA PHE A 123 19.04 7.24 11.17
C PHE A 123 17.77 8.08 10.94
N MET A 124 17.45 8.97 11.88
CA MET A 124 16.26 9.85 11.74
C MET A 124 16.33 10.73 10.52
N ILE A 125 17.49 11.30 10.22
CA ILE A 125 17.71 12.11 9.00
C ILE A 125 17.53 11.24 7.76
N SER A 126 18.12 10.04 7.74
CA SER A 126 18.09 9.15 6.58
C SER A 126 16.67 8.78 6.16
N TYR A 127 15.78 8.53 7.10
CA TYR A 127 14.40 8.20 6.77
C TYR A 127 13.49 9.41 6.59
N TYR A 128 13.54 10.39 7.50
CA TYR A 128 12.44 11.36 7.64
C TYR A 128 12.77 12.76 7.09
N ASP A 129 14.04 13.13 6.96
CA ASP A 129 14.39 14.42 6.36
C ASP A 129 14.12 14.38 4.83
N PRO A 130 13.18 15.20 4.30
CA PRO A 130 12.82 15.13 2.89
C PRO A 130 13.91 15.66 1.94
N LYS A 131 14.90 16.38 2.45
CA LYS A 131 16.02 16.93 1.66
C LYS A 131 17.24 16.03 1.70
N LYS A 132 17.65 15.59 2.89
CA LYS A 132 18.88 14.83 3.12
C LYS A 132 18.63 13.31 3.08
N GLY A 133 17.48 12.85 3.54
CA GLY A 133 17.08 11.46 3.56
C GLY A 133 16.16 11.08 2.40
N ILE A 134 15.41 10.00 2.58
CA ILE A 134 14.44 9.49 1.60
C ILE A 134 13.00 9.99 1.86
N GLY A 135 12.76 10.77 2.91
CA GLY A 135 11.51 11.49 3.13
C GLY A 135 10.30 10.63 3.46
N TYR A 136 10.44 9.61 4.32
CA TYR A 136 9.30 8.85 4.82
C TYR A 136 8.28 9.80 5.48
N ASN A 137 7.03 9.66 5.12
CA ASN A 137 5.93 10.53 5.52
C ASN A 137 4.66 9.78 5.93
N PHE A 138 4.78 8.47 6.12
CA PHE A 138 3.73 7.56 6.58
C PHE A 138 4.34 6.51 7.51
N ALA A 139 3.54 5.87 8.37
CA ALA A 139 4.06 4.87 9.29
C ALA A 139 3.02 3.80 9.66
N ARG A 140 3.52 2.68 10.19
CA ARG A 140 2.75 1.62 10.85
C ARG A 140 3.32 1.35 12.23
N THR A 141 2.50 0.88 13.18
CA THR A 141 2.97 0.26 14.42
C THR A 141 2.01 -0.84 14.88
N ASN A 142 2.49 -1.74 15.74
CA ASN A 142 1.71 -2.86 16.25
C ASN A 142 0.88 -2.47 17.50
N ILE A 143 -0.28 -3.10 17.65
CA ILE A 143 -1.07 -3.11 18.90
C ILE A 143 -0.67 -4.36 19.70
N ALA A 144 -0.03 -4.19 20.86
CA ALA A 144 0.62 -5.22 21.66
C ALA A 144 1.78 -5.90 20.89
N SER A 145 2.18 -7.12 21.29
CA SER A 145 3.30 -7.82 20.69
C SER A 145 3.03 -8.31 19.28
N CYS A 146 4.10 -8.45 18.51
CA CYS A 146 4.19 -9.11 17.22
C CYS A 146 5.46 -9.97 17.19
N ASP A 147 5.74 -10.66 16.09
CA ASP A 147 6.98 -11.44 15.93
C ASP A 147 8.25 -10.59 16.13
N PHE A 148 8.23 -9.30 15.74
CA PHE A 148 9.30 -8.34 15.96
C PHE A 148 9.15 -7.55 17.28
N SER A 149 8.76 -8.26 18.32
CA SER A 149 8.91 -7.88 19.73
C SER A 149 9.91 -8.82 20.41
N SER A 150 10.53 -8.42 21.52
CA SER A 150 11.49 -9.26 22.24
C SER A 150 10.80 -10.35 23.08
N ASP A 151 9.52 -10.17 23.38
CA ASP A 151 8.66 -11.13 24.08
C ASP A 151 7.19 -10.94 23.71
N THR A 152 6.34 -11.84 24.18
CA THR A 152 4.89 -11.76 24.09
C THR A 152 4.32 -10.96 25.24
N TYR A 153 3.52 -9.93 24.95
CA TYR A 153 2.85 -9.13 25.99
C TYR A 153 1.44 -8.69 25.59
N SER A 154 0.67 -8.25 26.57
CA SER A 154 -0.68 -7.70 26.41
C SER A 154 -0.82 -6.45 27.24
N TYR A 155 -1.67 -5.52 26.81
CA TYR A 155 -1.98 -4.28 27.55
C TYR A 155 -2.99 -4.46 28.68
N VAL A 156 -3.64 -5.62 28.78
CA VAL A 156 -4.66 -5.90 29.77
C VAL A 156 -4.33 -7.17 30.56
N ALA A 157 -4.69 -7.18 31.82
CA ALA A 157 -4.58 -8.36 32.66
C ALA A 157 -5.52 -9.48 32.15
N ASN A 158 -5.16 -10.72 32.46
CA ASN A 158 -5.99 -11.87 32.09
C ASN A 158 -7.41 -11.76 32.67
N ASN A 159 -8.39 -12.03 31.80
CA ASN A 159 -9.83 -12.01 32.12
C ASN A 159 -10.40 -10.64 32.54
N ASP A 160 -9.70 -9.53 32.30
CA ASP A 160 -10.23 -8.19 32.53
C ASP A 160 -11.08 -7.71 31.34
N ALA A 161 -12.32 -8.18 31.28
CA ALA A 161 -13.26 -7.75 30.24
C ALA A 161 -13.71 -6.28 30.37
N SER A 162 -13.45 -5.63 31.51
CA SER A 162 -13.71 -4.20 31.71
C SER A 162 -12.63 -3.31 31.10
N LEU A 163 -11.47 -3.88 30.76
CA LEU A 163 -10.27 -3.18 30.31
C LEU A 163 -9.78 -2.12 31.34
N SER A 164 -10.07 -2.31 32.63
CA SER A 164 -9.66 -1.37 33.69
C SER A 164 -8.15 -1.39 33.93
N SER A 165 -7.51 -2.53 33.70
CA SER A 165 -6.05 -2.72 33.81
C SER A 165 -5.27 -2.27 32.57
N PHE A 166 -5.94 -1.77 31.53
CA PHE A 166 -5.29 -1.37 30.28
C PHE A 166 -4.19 -0.33 30.53
N ASN A 167 -2.98 -0.65 30.11
CA ASN A 167 -1.85 0.27 30.13
C ASN A 167 -0.86 -0.06 29.01
N VAL A 168 -0.05 0.91 28.60
CA VAL A 168 0.97 0.81 27.55
C VAL A 168 2.39 0.95 28.11
N ALA A 169 2.58 0.65 29.39
CA ALA A 169 3.88 0.81 30.07
C ALA A 169 5.03 0.06 29.39
N HIS A 170 4.73 -1.07 28.72
CA HIS A 170 5.73 -1.77 27.91
C HIS A 170 6.29 -0.85 26.82
N ASP A 171 5.42 -0.15 26.10
CA ASP A 171 5.77 0.68 24.95
C ASP A 171 6.50 1.96 25.35
N GLU A 172 6.26 2.46 26.58
CA GLU A 172 6.89 3.67 27.11
C GLU A 172 8.41 3.53 27.23
N LYS A 173 8.91 2.30 27.31
CA LYS A 173 10.35 2.04 27.47
C LYS A 173 11.15 2.41 26.21
N PHE A 174 10.69 2.00 25.04
CA PHE A 174 11.42 2.19 23.79
C PHE A 174 10.53 2.69 22.65
N ARG A 175 9.37 2.07 22.41
CA ARG A 175 8.57 2.30 21.19
C ARG A 175 7.95 3.70 21.14
N ILE A 176 7.34 4.15 22.22
CA ILE A 176 6.74 5.51 22.28
C ILE A 176 7.82 6.59 22.12
N PRO A 177 8.97 6.59 22.81
CA PRO A 177 10.06 7.52 22.57
C PRO A 177 10.56 7.50 21.11
N PHE A 178 10.69 6.33 20.51
CA PHE A 178 11.12 6.16 19.12
C PHE A 178 10.11 6.78 18.13
N ILE A 179 8.81 6.48 18.27
CA ILE A 179 7.74 7.05 17.46
C ILE A 179 7.73 8.58 17.55
N LYS A 180 7.87 9.13 18.76
CA LYS A 180 7.92 10.60 18.95
C LYS A 180 9.11 11.25 18.26
N GLN A 181 10.27 10.60 18.27
CA GLN A 181 11.44 11.09 17.52
C GLN A 181 11.21 11.02 16.01
N ALA A 182 10.60 9.95 15.50
CA ALA A 182 10.23 9.84 14.09
C ALA A 182 9.23 10.93 13.66
N ILE A 183 8.20 11.19 14.46
CA ILE A 183 7.24 12.28 14.24
C ILE A 183 7.95 13.63 14.19
N ALA A 184 8.85 13.90 15.14
CA ALA A 184 9.60 15.16 15.19
C ALA A 184 10.52 15.31 13.96
N ALA A 185 11.23 14.24 13.57
CA ALA A 185 12.11 14.23 12.41
C ALA A 185 11.35 14.40 11.08
N ALA A 186 10.10 13.94 11.00
CA ALA A 186 9.19 14.15 9.89
C ALA A 186 8.51 15.54 9.88
N GLY A 187 8.99 16.48 10.70
CA GLY A 187 8.43 17.84 10.77
C GLY A 187 7.12 17.94 11.55
N GLY A 188 6.86 17.02 12.48
CA GLY A 188 5.69 17.02 13.35
C GLY A 188 4.44 16.38 12.77
N LYS A 189 4.51 15.84 11.55
CA LYS A 189 3.38 15.14 10.89
C LYS A 189 3.85 13.81 10.33
N LEU A 190 3.39 12.72 10.94
CA LEU A 190 3.64 11.37 10.46
C LEU A 190 2.34 10.56 10.63
N PRO A 191 1.42 10.58 9.65
CA PRO A 191 0.23 9.73 9.68
C PRO A 191 0.63 8.28 9.90
N MET A 192 -0.02 7.63 10.87
CA MET A 192 0.31 6.28 11.29
C MET A 192 -0.93 5.42 11.41
N PHE A 193 -0.92 4.22 10.85
CA PHE A 193 -1.94 3.23 11.12
C PHE A 193 -1.42 2.13 12.06
N VAL A 194 -2.34 1.44 12.71
CA VAL A 194 -2.02 0.45 13.72
C VAL A 194 -2.68 -0.89 13.40
N SER A 195 -1.98 -1.98 13.69
CA SER A 195 -2.45 -3.34 13.43
C SER A 195 -2.23 -4.23 14.63
N PRO A 196 -3.21 -5.04 15.07
CA PRO A 196 -3.00 -6.10 16.04
C PRO A 196 -2.57 -7.39 15.35
N TRP A 197 -1.72 -8.17 16.03
CA TRP A 197 -1.37 -9.54 15.63
C TRP A 197 -2.28 -10.56 16.32
N SER A 198 -2.72 -10.30 17.54
CA SER A 198 -3.65 -11.17 18.26
C SER A 198 -4.40 -10.40 19.36
N PRO A 199 -5.68 -10.75 19.59
CA PRO A 199 -6.30 -10.43 20.87
C PRO A 199 -5.57 -11.12 22.03
N PRO A 200 -5.74 -10.67 23.28
CA PRO A 200 -5.27 -11.37 24.47
C PRO A 200 -5.72 -12.84 24.49
N ALA A 201 -4.87 -13.73 25.01
CA ALA A 201 -5.10 -15.20 24.99
C ALA A 201 -6.50 -15.60 25.46
N TRP A 202 -6.95 -15.03 26.56
CA TRP A 202 -8.24 -15.36 27.18
C TRP A 202 -9.47 -14.93 26.34
N MET A 203 -9.27 -14.09 25.31
CA MET A 203 -10.35 -13.75 24.36
C MET A 203 -10.45 -14.74 23.20
N LYS A 204 -9.55 -15.72 23.09
CA LYS A 204 -9.43 -16.65 21.97
C LYS A 204 -9.85 -18.06 22.35
N ASP A 205 -10.32 -18.81 21.37
CA ASP A 205 -10.78 -20.21 21.55
C ASP A 205 -9.66 -21.17 21.91
N ASN A 206 -8.42 -20.91 21.46
CA ASN A 206 -7.23 -21.69 21.80
C ASN A 206 -6.50 -21.22 23.07
N ASN A 207 -7.00 -20.18 23.76
CA ASN A 207 -6.41 -19.55 24.93
C ASN A 207 -4.89 -19.26 24.76
N ASN A 208 -4.47 -18.87 23.57
CA ASN A 208 -3.08 -18.61 23.23
C ASN A 208 -3.02 -17.42 22.23
N VAL A 209 -2.10 -16.48 22.42
CA VAL A 209 -1.89 -15.39 21.45
C VAL A 209 -1.20 -15.91 20.18
N LEU A 210 -0.44 -17.01 20.28
CA LEU A 210 0.25 -17.68 19.18
C LEU A 210 -0.66 -18.73 18.52
N GLN A 211 -0.22 -19.31 17.41
CA GLN A 211 -0.83 -20.47 16.78
C GLN A 211 -2.26 -20.27 16.26
N GLY A 212 -2.57 -19.07 15.75
CA GLY A 212 -3.89 -18.76 15.22
C GLY A 212 -4.96 -18.72 16.31
N GLY A 213 -5.97 -19.58 16.21
CA GLY A 213 -7.18 -19.51 17.04
C GLY A 213 -8.11 -18.39 16.56
N LYS A 214 -9.32 -18.32 17.11
CA LYS A 214 -10.36 -17.36 16.76
C LYS A 214 -10.79 -16.53 17.96
N LEU A 215 -11.17 -15.28 17.72
CA LEU A 215 -11.82 -14.44 18.71
C LEU A 215 -13.14 -15.09 19.15
N LEU A 216 -13.32 -15.31 20.45
CA LEU A 216 -14.57 -15.82 21.01
C LEU A 216 -15.69 -14.76 20.86
N PRO A 217 -16.87 -15.11 20.34
CA PRO A 217 -17.96 -14.16 20.09
C PRO A 217 -18.34 -13.32 21.30
N LYS A 218 -18.29 -13.88 22.50
CA LYS A 218 -18.59 -13.18 23.77
C LYS A 218 -17.63 -12.01 24.08
N TYR A 219 -16.45 -11.99 23.45
CA TYR A 219 -15.46 -10.94 23.65
C TYR A 219 -15.35 -9.97 22.48
N ALA A 220 -16.13 -10.12 21.41
CA ALA A 220 -16.06 -9.26 20.24
C ALA A 220 -16.24 -7.76 20.59
N GLN A 221 -17.20 -7.42 21.47
CA GLN A 221 -17.36 -6.05 21.93
C GLN A 221 -16.19 -5.57 22.79
N VAL A 222 -15.65 -6.43 23.65
CA VAL A 222 -14.48 -6.11 24.48
C VAL A 222 -13.26 -5.81 23.61
N TRP A 223 -13.07 -6.61 22.57
CA TRP A 223 -11.98 -6.42 21.60
C TRP A 223 -12.16 -5.12 20.82
N ALA A 224 -13.35 -4.78 20.36
CA ALA A 224 -13.63 -3.49 19.73
C ALA A 224 -13.33 -2.30 20.67
N ASN A 225 -13.67 -2.41 21.95
CA ASN A 225 -13.36 -1.40 22.95
C ASN A 225 -11.84 -1.28 23.22
N HIS A 226 -11.09 -2.37 23.08
CA HIS A 226 -9.64 -2.37 23.24
C HIS A 226 -8.95 -1.49 22.17
N TYR A 227 -9.39 -1.53 20.89
CA TYR A 227 -8.88 -0.60 19.88
C TYR A 227 -9.13 0.86 20.24
N VAL A 228 -10.32 1.17 20.74
CA VAL A 228 -10.66 2.54 21.17
C VAL A 228 -9.75 3.01 22.30
N LYS A 229 -9.50 2.14 23.29
CA LYS A 229 -8.58 2.47 24.39
C LYS A 229 -7.17 2.72 23.87
N PHE A 230 -6.65 1.84 23.01
CA PHE A 230 -5.33 2.00 22.41
C PHE A 230 -5.20 3.33 21.66
N ILE A 231 -6.11 3.60 20.73
CA ILE A 231 -6.10 4.82 19.91
C ILE A 231 -6.12 6.06 20.80
N LYS A 232 -7.06 6.14 21.75
CA LYS A 232 -7.17 7.30 22.66
C LYS A 232 -5.94 7.47 23.53
N THR A 233 -5.33 6.38 24.00
CA THR A 233 -4.10 6.43 24.81
C THR A 233 -2.93 6.99 23.99
N TYR A 234 -2.69 6.47 22.78
CA TYR A 234 -1.61 6.96 21.93
C TYR A 234 -1.82 8.41 21.51
N GLU A 235 -3.04 8.80 21.15
CA GLU A 235 -3.37 10.18 20.81
C GLU A 235 -3.18 11.13 21.99
N SER A 236 -3.55 10.73 23.21
CA SER A 236 -3.32 11.53 24.42
C SER A 236 -1.83 11.74 24.74
N MET A 237 -0.97 10.87 24.23
CA MET A 237 0.49 10.98 24.34
C MET A 237 1.14 11.75 23.19
N GLY A 238 0.35 12.33 22.26
CA GLY A 238 0.81 13.13 21.14
C GLY A 238 1.20 12.33 19.88
N MET A 239 0.69 11.11 19.76
CA MET A 239 0.90 10.24 18.60
C MET A 239 -0.42 10.03 17.85
N PRO A 240 -0.77 10.89 16.89
CA PRO A 240 -2.06 10.81 16.20
C PRO A 240 -2.15 9.54 15.36
N ILE A 241 -3.26 8.81 15.52
CA ILE A 241 -3.56 7.61 14.75
C ILE A 241 -4.43 8.00 13.54
N TRP A 242 -3.92 7.73 12.35
CA TRP A 242 -4.62 7.99 11.08
C TRP A 242 -5.62 6.88 10.74
N GLY A 243 -5.26 5.63 11.01
CA GLY A 243 -6.08 4.47 10.66
C GLY A 243 -5.71 3.23 11.46
N LEU A 244 -6.42 2.15 11.19
CA LEU A 244 -6.18 0.85 11.83
C LEU A 244 -6.54 -0.28 10.88
N SER A 245 -5.85 -1.42 10.97
CA SER A 245 -6.33 -2.66 10.35
C SER A 245 -7.09 -3.52 11.37
N VAL A 246 -8.02 -4.33 10.86
CA VAL A 246 -8.81 -5.24 11.70
C VAL A 246 -7.92 -6.31 12.32
N GLN A 247 -7.03 -6.88 11.53
CA GLN A 247 -6.14 -7.97 11.96
C GLN A 247 -4.99 -8.10 10.98
N ASN A 248 -3.76 -8.16 11.50
CA ASN A 248 -2.62 -8.58 10.67
C ASN A 248 -2.79 -10.04 10.25
N GLU A 249 -2.69 -10.32 8.94
CA GLU A 249 -2.67 -11.65 8.35
C GLU A 249 -3.79 -12.60 8.86
N PRO A 250 -5.07 -12.27 8.65
CA PRO A 250 -6.19 -12.98 9.27
C PRO A 250 -6.39 -14.43 8.80
N MET A 251 -5.60 -14.92 7.85
CA MET A 251 -5.61 -16.34 7.44
C MET A 251 -4.36 -17.10 7.88
N ALA A 252 -3.37 -16.42 8.43
CA ALA A 252 -2.12 -17.04 8.80
C ALA A 252 -2.15 -17.62 10.22
N LYS A 253 -2.03 -18.95 10.33
CA LYS A 253 -1.74 -19.62 11.59
C LYS A 253 -0.23 -19.65 11.79
N GLN A 254 0.28 -18.72 12.58
CA GLN A 254 1.72 -18.53 12.75
C GLN A 254 2.22 -19.04 14.10
N LYS A 255 3.53 -19.31 14.20
CA LYS A 255 4.21 -19.64 15.46
C LYS A 255 4.40 -18.41 16.37
N TRP A 256 4.10 -17.24 15.86
CA TRP A 256 4.02 -15.95 16.58
C TRP A 256 2.56 -15.53 16.79
N GLU A 257 2.34 -14.35 17.31
CA GLU A 257 1.02 -13.77 17.53
C GLU A 257 0.21 -13.81 16.25
N SER A 258 -0.97 -14.40 16.31
CA SER A 258 -1.86 -14.54 15.15
C SER A 258 -3.29 -14.83 15.59
N CYS A 259 -4.26 -14.42 14.80
CA CYS A 259 -5.67 -14.68 15.03
C CYS A 259 -6.38 -14.87 13.69
N LEU A 260 -7.18 -15.92 13.58
CA LEU A 260 -7.85 -16.29 12.34
C LEU A 260 -9.23 -15.63 12.24
N TYR A 261 -9.48 -15.01 11.09
CA TYR A 261 -10.79 -14.54 10.66
C TYR A 261 -11.08 -15.09 9.27
N THR A 262 -12.24 -15.70 9.06
CA THR A 262 -12.77 -15.87 7.70
C THR A 262 -13.16 -14.50 7.15
N ALA A 263 -13.47 -14.41 5.87
CA ALA A 263 -13.94 -13.14 5.29
C ALA A 263 -15.26 -12.68 5.97
N GLU A 264 -16.13 -13.63 6.30
CA GLU A 264 -17.39 -13.42 7.00
C GLU A 264 -17.18 -13.01 8.46
N ASP A 265 -16.24 -13.66 9.17
CA ASP A 265 -15.89 -13.29 10.56
C ASP A 265 -15.39 -11.83 10.62
N GLU A 266 -14.51 -11.44 9.69
CA GLU A 266 -13.98 -10.07 9.61
C GLU A 266 -15.07 -9.06 9.25
N ARG A 267 -15.89 -9.35 8.22
CA ARG A 267 -17.05 -8.54 7.84
C ARG A 267 -17.99 -8.32 9.02
N ASP A 268 -18.36 -9.39 9.71
CA ASP A 268 -19.33 -9.34 10.81
C ASP A 268 -18.76 -8.62 12.02
N PHE A 269 -17.47 -8.76 12.31
CA PHE A 269 -16.80 -8.00 13.37
C PHE A 269 -16.78 -6.50 13.06
N VAL A 270 -16.46 -6.11 11.83
CA VAL A 270 -16.52 -4.71 11.39
C VAL A 270 -17.94 -4.16 11.49
N LYS A 271 -18.91 -4.87 10.93
CA LYS A 271 -20.30 -4.43 10.84
C LYS A 271 -20.98 -4.29 12.21
N LYS A 272 -20.80 -5.30 13.07
CA LYS A 272 -21.57 -5.43 14.34
C LYS A 272 -20.88 -4.78 15.53
N TYR A 273 -19.54 -4.72 15.53
CA TYR A 273 -18.76 -4.33 16.71
C TYR A 273 -17.81 -3.16 16.43
N LEU A 274 -16.78 -3.34 15.60
CA LEU A 274 -15.69 -2.38 15.49
C LEU A 274 -16.15 -1.05 14.89
N GLY A 275 -16.82 -1.08 13.74
CA GLY A 275 -17.30 0.14 13.07
C GLY A 275 -18.23 0.99 13.94
N PRO A 276 -19.33 0.42 14.50
CA PRO A 276 -20.21 1.15 15.41
C PRO A 276 -19.47 1.67 16.66
N THR A 277 -18.51 0.89 17.19
CA THR A 277 -17.76 1.28 18.39
C THR A 277 -16.85 2.47 18.12
N LEU A 278 -16.17 2.50 16.98
CA LEU A 278 -15.34 3.64 16.54
C LEU A 278 -16.22 4.89 16.41
N GLN A 279 -17.36 4.81 15.72
CA GLN A 279 -18.28 5.95 15.55
C GLN A 279 -18.79 6.47 16.89
N LYS A 280 -19.28 5.59 17.76
CA LYS A 280 -19.81 5.97 19.08
C LYS A 280 -18.77 6.67 19.96
N ASN A 281 -17.47 6.39 19.74
CA ASN A 281 -16.37 6.95 20.52
C ASN A 281 -15.69 8.18 19.88
N GLY A 282 -16.26 8.73 18.79
CA GLY A 282 -15.71 9.89 18.09
C GLY A 282 -14.49 9.58 17.23
N LEU A 283 -14.31 8.31 16.84
CA LEU A 283 -13.19 7.81 16.01
C LEU A 283 -13.67 7.36 14.63
N GLY A 284 -14.82 7.81 14.16
CA GLY A 284 -15.39 7.42 12.87
C GLY A 284 -14.64 7.99 11.66
N ASP A 285 -13.73 8.93 11.86
CA ASP A 285 -12.81 9.48 10.85
C ASP A 285 -11.59 8.60 10.57
N LYS A 286 -11.28 7.67 11.49
CA LYS A 286 -10.14 6.74 11.35
C LYS A 286 -10.32 5.81 10.15
N LYS A 287 -9.25 5.61 9.41
CA LYS A 287 -9.27 4.80 8.18
C LYS A 287 -9.22 3.32 8.55
N LEU A 288 -10.38 2.66 8.50
CA LEU A 288 -10.48 1.23 8.79
C LEU A 288 -10.04 0.42 7.56
N ILE A 289 -9.01 -0.39 7.74
CA ILE A 289 -8.39 -1.24 6.73
C ILE A 289 -8.77 -2.69 7.05
N CYS A 290 -9.19 -3.43 6.04
CA CYS A 290 -9.46 -4.87 6.15
C CYS A 290 -8.48 -5.69 5.34
N TRP A 291 -8.47 -7.00 5.53
CA TRP A 291 -7.60 -7.99 4.92
C TRP A 291 -6.18 -7.93 5.49
N ASP A 292 -5.37 -6.92 5.15
CA ASP A 292 -4.01 -6.78 5.70
C ASP A 292 -3.18 -8.08 5.55
N HIS A 293 -3.21 -8.69 4.35
CA HIS A 293 -2.58 -9.96 4.01
C HIS A 293 -2.25 -10.03 2.49
N ASN A 294 -1.80 -11.16 1.94
CA ASN A 294 -1.22 -11.28 0.60
C ASN A 294 -2.20 -10.97 -0.55
N ARG A 295 -1.64 -10.59 -1.73
CA ARG A 295 -2.40 -10.25 -2.95
C ARG A 295 -3.18 -11.42 -3.53
N ASP A 296 -2.80 -12.66 -3.26
CA ASP A 296 -3.37 -13.86 -3.88
C ASP A 296 -4.88 -13.99 -3.66
N LEU A 297 -5.37 -13.75 -2.45
CA LEU A 297 -6.79 -13.86 -2.09
C LEU A 297 -7.49 -12.52 -1.88
N ILE A 298 -6.85 -11.40 -2.20
CA ILE A 298 -7.37 -10.05 -1.92
C ILE A 298 -8.73 -9.80 -2.58
N TYR A 299 -8.93 -10.28 -3.81
CA TYR A 299 -10.20 -10.07 -4.54
C TYR A 299 -11.37 -10.79 -3.87
N GLN A 300 -11.18 -12.07 -3.52
CA GLN A 300 -12.21 -12.84 -2.81
C GLN A 300 -12.57 -12.20 -1.46
N ARG A 301 -11.55 -11.76 -0.71
CA ARG A 301 -11.75 -11.08 0.59
C ARG A 301 -12.47 -9.76 0.43
N ALA A 302 -12.01 -8.91 -0.49
CA ALA A 302 -12.64 -7.63 -0.77
C ALA A 302 -14.11 -7.80 -1.18
N THR A 303 -14.42 -8.80 -2.02
CA THR A 303 -15.78 -9.08 -2.45
C THR A 303 -16.69 -9.41 -1.27
N THR A 304 -16.28 -10.31 -0.36
CA THR A 304 -17.09 -10.68 0.81
C THR A 304 -17.32 -9.48 1.77
N LEU A 305 -16.27 -8.66 1.95
CA LEU A 305 -16.32 -7.52 2.87
C LEU A 305 -17.14 -6.34 2.30
N LEU A 306 -16.93 -6.01 1.03
CA LEU A 306 -17.44 -4.80 0.41
C LEU A 306 -18.80 -4.96 -0.27
N SER A 307 -19.22 -6.19 -0.60
CA SER A 307 -20.56 -6.45 -1.10
C SER A 307 -21.65 -6.38 -0.01
N ASP A 308 -21.28 -6.33 1.26
CA ASP A 308 -22.20 -6.02 2.36
C ASP A 308 -22.16 -4.51 2.64
N PRO A 309 -23.23 -3.74 2.27
CA PRO A 309 -23.19 -2.27 2.40
C PRO A 309 -23.12 -1.80 3.86
N GLU A 310 -23.60 -2.62 4.82
CA GLU A 310 -23.54 -2.28 6.24
C GLU A 310 -22.12 -2.43 6.80
N ALA A 311 -21.30 -3.33 6.24
CA ALA A 311 -19.89 -3.42 6.56
C ALA A 311 -19.08 -2.38 5.76
N ALA A 312 -19.33 -2.30 4.45
CA ALA A 312 -18.59 -1.46 3.50
C ALA A 312 -18.56 0.03 3.90
N ARG A 313 -19.64 0.53 4.53
CA ARG A 313 -19.70 1.94 4.99
C ARG A 313 -18.65 2.30 6.04
N TYR A 314 -18.12 1.32 6.77
CA TYR A 314 -17.06 1.53 7.77
C TYR A 314 -15.66 1.32 7.18
N ILE A 315 -15.55 0.57 6.08
CA ILE A 315 -14.28 0.18 5.48
C ILE A 315 -13.79 1.29 4.56
N TRP A 316 -12.63 1.86 4.89
CA TRP A 316 -11.96 2.85 4.06
C TRP A 316 -11.21 2.21 2.89
N GLY A 317 -10.62 1.03 3.11
CA GLY A 317 -9.82 0.37 2.10
C GLY A 317 -9.38 -1.04 2.47
N ILE A 318 -8.70 -1.67 1.52
CA ILE A 318 -8.16 -3.03 1.63
C ILE A 318 -6.64 -2.94 1.69
N GLY A 319 -6.09 -3.48 2.77
CA GLY A 319 -4.64 -3.59 2.99
C GLY A 319 -4.09 -4.87 2.37
N PHE A 320 -2.83 -4.82 1.91
CA PHE A 320 -2.20 -6.01 1.37
C PHE A 320 -0.69 -6.08 1.60
N HIS A 321 -0.16 -7.32 1.57
CA HIS A 321 1.23 -7.73 1.68
C HIS A 321 1.71 -8.38 0.38
N TRP A 322 2.98 -8.79 0.33
CA TRP A 322 3.60 -9.39 -0.86
C TRP A 322 4.16 -10.80 -0.68
N TYR A 323 3.74 -11.50 0.38
CA TYR A 323 4.34 -12.79 0.73
C TYR A 323 3.70 -13.98 -0.02
N GLU A 324 2.76 -13.77 -0.95
CA GLU A 324 2.14 -14.85 -1.74
C GLU A 324 3.16 -15.74 -2.47
N THR A 325 4.36 -15.23 -2.71
CA THR A 325 5.46 -15.98 -3.35
C THR A 325 5.93 -17.21 -2.56
N TRP A 326 5.57 -17.33 -1.27
CA TRP A 326 5.88 -18.53 -0.49
C TRP A 326 5.22 -19.80 -1.06
N THR A 327 4.14 -19.68 -1.82
CA THR A 327 3.45 -20.77 -2.50
C THR A 327 4.17 -21.21 -3.79
N GLY A 328 5.24 -20.52 -4.21
CA GLY A 328 5.91 -20.72 -5.50
C GLY A 328 5.28 -19.93 -6.65
N SER A 329 4.24 -19.12 -6.38
CA SER A 329 3.60 -18.26 -7.38
C SER A 329 4.38 -16.96 -7.61
N ALA A 330 4.19 -16.36 -8.79
CA ALA A 330 4.60 -14.98 -9.02
C ALA A 330 3.70 -14.00 -8.23
N MET A 331 4.15 -12.76 -8.09
CA MET A 331 3.37 -11.69 -7.47
C MET A 331 2.07 -11.42 -8.25
N GLN A 332 0.94 -11.36 -7.57
CA GLN A 332 -0.41 -11.32 -8.16
C GLN A 332 -0.95 -9.89 -8.29
N PHE A 333 -0.25 -9.03 -9.03
CA PHE A 333 -0.63 -7.62 -9.22
C PHE A 333 -2.01 -7.44 -9.86
N ASP A 334 -2.41 -8.32 -10.78
CA ASP A 334 -3.72 -8.25 -11.44
C ASP A 334 -4.89 -8.33 -10.45
N ASN A 335 -4.72 -9.01 -9.32
CA ASN A 335 -5.77 -9.07 -8.31
C ASN A 335 -6.05 -7.70 -7.67
N LEU A 336 -5.03 -6.82 -7.59
CA LEU A 336 -5.22 -5.43 -7.15
C LEU A 336 -6.07 -4.64 -8.16
N ASN A 337 -5.79 -4.77 -9.47
CA ASN A 337 -6.60 -4.15 -10.52
C ASN A 337 -8.06 -4.60 -10.41
N ARG A 338 -8.32 -5.89 -10.21
CA ARG A 338 -9.69 -6.43 -10.06
C ARG A 338 -10.43 -5.82 -8.88
N VAL A 339 -9.73 -5.60 -7.74
CA VAL A 339 -10.33 -4.91 -6.58
C VAL A 339 -10.63 -3.46 -6.91
N ASN A 340 -9.68 -2.75 -7.54
CA ASN A 340 -9.84 -1.34 -7.92
C ASN A 340 -10.98 -1.13 -8.93
N GLU A 341 -11.12 -2.06 -9.89
CA GLU A 341 -12.22 -2.04 -10.88
C GLU A 341 -13.59 -2.35 -10.26
N ALA A 342 -13.64 -3.35 -9.36
CA ALA A 342 -14.90 -3.77 -8.75
C ALA A 342 -15.39 -2.82 -7.65
N PHE A 343 -14.48 -2.14 -6.95
CA PHE A 343 -14.76 -1.25 -5.81
C PHE A 343 -13.98 0.06 -5.93
N PRO A 344 -14.27 0.90 -6.96
CA PRO A 344 -13.47 2.10 -7.26
C PRO A 344 -13.57 3.21 -6.19
N ASP A 345 -14.55 3.13 -5.29
CA ASP A 345 -14.72 4.02 -4.14
C ASP A 345 -13.85 3.60 -2.92
N LYS A 346 -13.17 2.45 -2.99
CA LYS A 346 -12.32 1.93 -1.93
C LYS A 346 -10.84 2.08 -2.26
N ASN A 347 -10.04 2.27 -1.24
CA ASN A 347 -8.61 2.45 -1.42
C ASN A 347 -7.86 1.13 -1.29
N LEU A 348 -6.77 1.00 -2.03
CA LEU A 348 -5.78 -0.05 -1.87
C LEU A 348 -4.55 0.51 -1.15
N ILE A 349 -4.07 -0.19 -0.15
CA ILE A 349 -2.87 0.21 0.60
C ILE A 349 -1.95 -0.99 0.82
N PHE A 350 -0.67 -0.85 0.43
CA PHE A 350 0.35 -1.82 0.81
C PHE A 350 0.72 -1.61 2.26
N THR A 351 0.44 -2.59 3.11
CA THR A 351 0.54 -2.45 4.57
C THR A 351 1.79 -3.07 5.15
N GLU A 352 2.43 -4.01 4.45
CA GLU A 352 3.65 -4.65 4.92
C GLU A 352 4.43 -5.34 3.80
N GLY A 353 5.77 -5.25 3.87
CA GLY A 353 6.67 -6.07 3.08
C GLY A 353 8.10 -6.04 3.62
N CYS A 354 8.75 -7.18 3.64
CA CYS A 354 10.20 -7.31 3.85
C CYS A 354 10.73 -8.52 3.07
N VAL A 355 12.04 -8.63 2.96
CA VAL A 355 12.67 -9.84 2.45
C VAL A 355 13.01 -10.73 3.63
N GLU A 356 12.55 -11.96 3.58
CA GLU A 356 12.64 -12.97 4.63
C GLU A 356 14.02 -13.65 4.63
N LYS A 357 14.32 -14.40 5.68
CA LYS A 357 15.53 -15.23 5.81
C LYS A 357 16.80 -14.40 5.74
N PHE A 358 16.94 -13.49 6.70
CA PHE A 358 18.10 -12.63 6.83
C PHE A 358 19.41 -13.43 6.89
N SER A 359 20.42 -12.92 6.20
CA SER A 359 21.84 -13.30 6.34
C SER A 359 22.69 -12.07 6.13
N ILE A 360 23.66 -11.82 7.00
CA ILE A 360 24.56 -10.67 6.90
C ILE A 360 25.37 -10.68 5.59
N ASP A 361 25.71 -11.86 5.08
CA ASP A 361 26.46 -12.01 3.82
C ASP A 361 25.65 -11.56 2.60
N ARG A 362 24.32 -11.47 2.73
CA ARG A 362 23.38 -11.07 1.69
C ARG A 362 22.91 -9.62 1.81
N VAL A 363 23.39 -8.86 2.77
CA VAL A 363 22.93 -7.49 3.04
C VAL A 363 23.15 -6.56 1.83
N ASN A 364 24.11 -6.88 0.97
CA ASN A 364 24.41 -6.16 -0.28
C ASN A 364 23.77 -6.76 -1.53
N ASP A 365 22.94 -7.82 -1.41
CA ASP A 365 22.28 -8.44 -2.55
C ASP A 365 21.47 -7.40 -3.34
N TRP A 366 21.68 -7.36 -4.65
CA TRP A 366 20.98 -6.41 -5.50
C TRP A 366 19.49 -6.69 -5.59
N ALA A 367 19.13 -7.97 -5.57
CA ALA A 367 17.73 -8.44 -5.59
C ALA A 367 16.88 -7.87 -4.44
N LEU A 368 17.49 -7.49 -3.30
CA LEU A 368 16.77 -6.81 -2.21
C LEU A 368 16.11 -5.53 -2.71
N GLY A 369 16.82 -4.70 -3.46
CA GLY A 369 16.27 -3.47 -4.03
C GLY A 369 15.28 -3.74 -5.18
N GLU A 370 15.61 -4.65 -6.07
CA GLU A 370 14.78 -4.93 -7.26
C GLU A 370 13.38 -5.45 -6.89
N ARG A 371 13.25 -6.27 -5.84
CA ARG A 371 11.94 -6.72 -5.34
C ARG A 371 11.07 -5.54 -4.94
N TYR A 372 11.63 -4.54 -4.24
CA TYR A 372 10.94 -3.31 -3.86
C TYR A 372 10.56 -2.48 -5.08
N GLY A 373 11.49 -2.23 -5.98
CA GLY A 373 11.25 -1.45 -7.20
C GLY A 373 10.13 -2.05 -8.05
N ASN A 374 10.18 -3.37 -8.30
CA ASN A 374 9.16 -4.10 -9.05
C ASN A 374 7.79 -4.04 -8.37
N SER A 375 7.72 -4.29 -7.06
CA SER A 375 6.46 -4.20 -6.32
C SER A 375 5.88 -2.79 -6.36
N MET A 376 6.67 -1.77 -6.04
CA MET A 376 6.17 -0.40 -5.95
C MET A 376 5.67 0.13 -7.29
N VAL A 377 6.38 -0.12 -8.40
CA VAL A 377 5.91 0.29 -9.74
C VAL A 377 4.56 -0.35 -10.06
N ASN A 378 4.42 -1.65 -9.86
CA ASN A 378 3.19 -2.37 -10.20
C ASN A 378 2.05 -2.06 -9.22
N ASP A 379 2.31 -2.01 -7.90
CA ASP A 379 1.31 -1.67 -6.90
C ASP A 379 0.70 -0.28 -7.16
N PHE A 380 1.54 0.74 -7.42
CA PHE A 380 1.03 2.08 -7.74
C PHE A 380 0.26 2.11 -9.05
N ASN A 381 0.70 1.38 -10.06
CA ASN A 381 -0.03 1.28 -11.33
C ASN A 381 -1.40 0.60 -11.16
N CYS A 382 -1.55 -0.28 -10.17
CA CYS A 382 -2.80 -0.96 -9.82
C CYS A 382 -3.70 -0.21 -8.83
N GLY A 383 -3.42 1.07 -8.53
CA GLY A 383 -4.32 1.91 -7.73
C GLY A 383 -3.95 2.08 -6.26
N THR A 384 -2.80 1.55 -5.82
CA THR A 384 -2.32 1.70 -4.43
C THR A 384 -2.10 3.17 -4.07
N VAL A 385 -2.63 3.61 -2.92
CA VAL A 385 -2.55 5.01 -2.47
C VAL A 385 -1.43 5.27 -1.47
N ALA A 386 -0.98 4.26 -0.73
CA ALA A 386 0.14 4.36 0.21
C ALA A 386 0.89 3.02 0.26
N TRP A 387 2.17 3.08 0.66
CA TRP A 387 3.03 1.91 0.69
C TRP A 387 3.86 1.89 1.98
N THR A 388 3.84 0.77 2.71
CA THR A 388 4.48 0.69 4.03
C THR A 388 5.39 -0.53 4.11
N ASP A 389 6.69 -0.26 4.22
CA ASP A 389 7.69 -1.30 4.51
C ASP A 389 7.46 -1.92 5.89
N TRP A 390 8.05 -3.10 6.15
CA TRP A 390 8.05 -3.68 7.48
C TRP A 390 9.04 -2.92 8.38
N ASN A 391 9.85 -3.60 9.18
CA ASN A 391 10.73 -2.95 10.15
C ASN A 391 11.64 -1.88 9.51
N VAL A 392 11.62 -0.66 10.03
CA VAL A 392 12.52 0.40 9.54
C VAL A 392 13.97 0.20 9.97
N LEU A 393 14.22 -0.56 11.04
CA LEU A 393 15.55 -0.81 11.59
C LEU A 393 15.61 -2.19 12.24
N LEU A 394 16.61 -2.98 11.88
CA LEU A 394 16.93 -4.24 12.53
C LEU A 394 18.42 -4.30 12.85
N ASP A 395 18.82 -5.22 13.74
CA ASP A 395 20.22 -5.41 14.09
C ASP A 395 21.01 -6.20 13.03
N GLU A 396 22.26 -6.47 13.31
CA GLU A 396 23.17 -7.26 12.47
C GLU A 396 22.78 -8.74 12.32
N ASN A 397 21.73 -9.18 13.02
CA ASN A 397 21.18 -10.54 12.95
C ASN A 397 19.82 -10.57 12.24
N GLY A 398 19.27 -9.40 11.85
CA GLY A 398 17.93 -9.29 11.26
C GLY A 398 16.80 -9.33 12.29
N GLY A 399 17.08 -8.97 13.53
CA GLY A 399 16.18 -8.93 14.68
C GLY A 399 16.29 -7.64 15.50
N PRO A 400 15.91 -7.66 16.78
CA PRO A 400 15.42 -8.81 17.57
C PRO A 400 14.08 -9.37 17.12
N ASN A 401 13.87 -10.67 17.41
CA ASN A 401 12.63 -11.37 17.09
C ASN A 401 12.51 -12.58 18.03
N HIS A 402 11.42 -12.67 18.78
CA HIS A 402 11.29 -13.70 19.85
C HIS A 402 10.96 -15.10 19.32
N VAL A 403 10.67 -15.25 18.02
CA VAL A 403 10.34 -16.55 17.39
C VAL A 403 11.32 -16.99 16.30
N GLY A 404 12.44 -16.24 16.12
CA GLY A 404 13.47 -16.56 15.15
C GLY A 404 13.04 -16.36 13.68
N ASN A 405 12.16 -15.42 13.42
CA ASN A 405 11.72 -15.02 12.06
C ASN A 405 12.53 -13.81 11.57
N PHE A 406 13.83 -13.96 11.37
CA PHE A 406 14.74 -12.88 11.01
C PHE A 406 14.54 -12.42 9.56
N CYS A 407 14.49 -11.09 9.35
CA CYS A 407 14.23 -10.46 8.06
C CYS A 407 15.25 -9.37 7.72
N PHE A 408 15.26 -8.96 6.46
CA PHE A 408 15.96 -7.75 6.03
C PHE A 408 15.10 -6.50 6.32
N ALA A 409 15.80 -5.41 6.62
CA ALA A 409 15.25 -4.06 6.69
C ALA A 409 16.00 -3.17 5.69
N PRO A 410 15.45 -2.02 5.26
CA PRO A 410 16.19 -1.08 4.41
C PRO A 410 17.44 -0.54 5.11
N ILE A 411 17.42 -0.40 6.43
CA ILE A 411 18.59 -0.09 7.24
C ILE A 411 18.75 -1.13 8.35
N HIS A 412 19.95 -1.70 8.46
CA HIS A 412 20.39 -2.47 9.62
C HIS A 412 21.37 -1.66 10.46
N ALA A 413 21.53 -2.05 11.71
CA ALA A 413 22.55 -1.50 12.59
C ALA A 413 23.47 -2.61 13.11
N ASP A 414 24.76 -2.43 12.97
CA ASP A 414 25.73 -3.17 13.76
C ASP A 414 25.75 -2.58 15.18
N THR A 415 25.07 -3.22 16.12
CA THR A 415 24.92 -2.73 17.48
C THR A 415 26.22 -2.76 18.28
N LYS A 416 27.26 -3.48 17.82
CA LYS A 416 28.59 -3.55 18.46
C LYS A 416 29.45 -2.36 18.08
N THR A 417 29.36 -1.93 16.81
CA THR A 417 30.16 -0.79 16.31
C THR A 417 29.37 0.51 16.27
N GLY A 418 28.05 0.45 16.44
CA GLY A 418 27.14 1.59 16.36
C GLY A 418 26.99 2.16 14.95
N LYS A 419 27.25 1.37 13.88
CA LYS A 419 27.18 1.83 12.47
C LYS A 419 25.89 1.38 11.80
N LEU A 420 25.37 2.21 10.91
CA LEU A 420 24.25 1.85 10.04
C LEU A 420 24.75 1.13 8.78
N ILE A 421 23.97 0.18 8.32
CA ILE A 421 24.18 -0.61 7.10
C ILE A 421 22.98 -0.39 6.20
N TYR A 422 23.17 0.31 5.09
CA TYR A 422 22.12 0.61 4.12
C TYR A 422 22.05 -0.50 3.07
N THR A 423 20.90 -1.16 2.96
CA THR A 423 20.66 -2.16 1.93
C THR A 423 20.24 -1.51 0.61
N ASN A 424 20.23 -2.27 -0.48
CA ASN A 424 19.75 -1.76 -1.76
C ASN A 424 18.27 -1.37 -1.72
N SER A 425 17.46 -1.96 -0.84
CA SER A 425 16.06 -1.60 -0.62
C SER A 425 15.89 -0.13 -0.25
N TYR A 426 16.74 0.41 0.64
CA TYR A 426 16.71 1.81 1.04
C TYR A 426 16.79 2.76 -0.16
N PHE A 427 17.71 2.51 -1.08
CA PHE A 427 17.89 3.35 -2.25
C PHE A 427 16.74 3.20 -3.25
N TYR A 428 16.23 1.98 -3.44
CA TYR A 428 15.10 1.73 -4.35
C TYR A 428 13.81 2.41 -3.85
N ILE A 429 13.51 2.32 -2.56
CA ILE A 429 12.36 3.02 -1.95
C ILE A 429 12.53 4.55 -2.09
N GLY A 430 13.77 5.03 -1.91
CA GLY A 430 14.10 6.45 -2.04
C GLY A 430 13.76 7.06 -3.40
N HIS A 431 13.75 6.25 -4.48
CA HIS A 431 13.33 6.71 -5.81
C HIS A 431 11.85 7.10 -5.88
N PHE A 432 11.04 6.64 -4.94
CA PHE A 432 9.64 7.03 -4.81
C PHE A 432 9.46 8.06 -3.69
N SER A 433 9.84 7.70 -2.46
CA SER A 433 9.49 8.45 -1.27
C SER A 433 10.11 9.85 -1.20
N LYS A 434 11.31 10.04 -1.78
CA LYS A 434 12.00 11.33 -1.79
C LYS A 434 11.36 12.35 -2.75
N PHE A 435 10.74 11.89 -3.83
CA PHE A 435 10.33 12.74 -4.94
C PHE A 435 8.81 12.89 -5.07
N ILE A 436 8.04 11.88 -4.68
CA ILE A 436 6.58 11.89 -4.76
C ILE A 436 6.03 12.50 -3.47
N GLN A 437 5.29 13.60 -3.59
CA GLN A 437 4.75 14.32 -2.44
C GLN A 437 3.35 13.83 -2.06
N PRO A 438 2.99 13.78 -0.76
CA PRO A 438 1.61 13.55 -0.35
C PRO A 438 0.64 14.49 -1.08
N GLY A 439 -0.46 13.94 -1.59
CA GLY A 439 -1.41 14.65 -2.45
C GLY A 439 -1.11 14.57 -3.94
N ALA A 440 0.02 14.01 -4.36
CA ALA A 440 0.32 13.75 -5.76
C ALA A 440 -0.76 12.87 -6.40
N LYS A 441 -1.05 13.12 -7.68
CA LYS A 441 -1.92 12.25 -8.49
C LYS A 441 -1.06 11.30 -9.30
N ARG A 442 -1.33 9.99 -9.24
CA ARG A 442 -0.75 9.11 -10.25
C ARG A 442 -1.29 9.53 -11.62
N ILE A 443 -0.41 9.62 -12.60
CA ILE A 443 -0.75 9.97 -13.98
C ILE A 443 -0.42 8.81 -14.91
N SER A 444 -0.99 8.84 -16.12
CA SER A 444 -0.77 7.77 -17.09
C SER A 444 0.70 7.69 -17.49
N SER A 445 1.26 6.49 -17.43
CA SER A 445 2.56 6.17 -18.00
C SER A 445 2.53 4.79 -18.64
N SER A 446 3.27 4.63 -19.74
CA SER A 446 3.44 3.35 -20.42
C SER A 446 4.79 3.25 -21.09
N THR A 447 5.23 2.04 -21.37
CA THR A 447 6.44 1.77 -22.13
C THR A 447 6.09 0.94 -23.36
N ASN A 448 6.82 1.11 -24.45
CA ASN A 448 6.68 0.25 -25.62
C ASN A 448 7.69 -0.90 -25.65
N ARG A 449 8.34 -1.18 -24.53
CA ARG A 449 9.26 -2.32 -24.33
C ARG A 449 9.01 -2.93 -22.95
N ASP A 450 8.89 -4.24 -22.91
CA ASP A 450 8.65 -5.07 -21.72
C ASP A 450 9.81 -5.04 -20.70
N LYS A 451 11.02 -4.74 -21.15
CA LYS A 451 12.22 -4.62 -20.29
C LYS A 451 12.23 -3.36 -19.42
N LEU A 452 11.41 -2.35 -19.75
CA LEU A 452 11.25 -1.14 -18.95
C LEU A 452 9.88 -1.14 -18.30
N GLN A 453 9.85 -0.90 -16.99
CA GLN A 453 8.62 -0.63 -16.24
C GLN A 453 8.62 0.83 -15.83
N SER A 454 7.44 1.47 -15.76
CA SER A 454 7.34 2.86 -15.32
C SER A 454 6.07 3.14 -14.53
N THR A 455 6.17 4.11 -13.65
CA THR A 455 5.02 4.78 -13.01
C THR A 455 5.29 6.29 -12.95
N ALA A 456 4.24 7.09 -12.95
CA ALA A 456 4.40 8.54 -12.97
C ALA A 456 3.37 9.25 -12.08
N PHE A 457 3.78 10.40 -11.52
CA PHE A 457 2.99 11.20 -10.60
C PHE A 457 3.08 12.68 -10.94
N LEU A 458 1.99 13.39 -10.73
CA LEU A 458 1.92 14.85 -10.76
C LEU A 458 1.83 15.33 -9.32
N ASN A 459 2.89 15.95 -8.83
CA ASN A 459 2.97 16.52 -7.49
C ASN A 459 2.07 17.76 -7.33
N PRO A 460 1.67 18.14 -6.10
CA PRO A 460 0.91 19.35 -5.83
C PRO A 460 1.62 20.65 -6.25
N ASP A 461 2.97 20.64 -6.32
CA ASP A 461 3.78 21.77 -6.79
C ASP A 461 3.89 21.85 -8.33
N GLY A 462 3.18 20.95 -9.04
CA GLY A 462 3.14 20.90 -10.51
C GLY A 462 4.27 20.10 -11.15
N LYS A 463 5.23 19.60 -10.38
CA LYS A 463 6.30 18.76 -10.92
C LYS A 463 5.79 17.38 -11.28
N ILE A 464 6.28 16.86 -12.39
CA ILE A 464 6.06 15.47 -12.81
C ILE A 464 7.24 14.63 -12.34
N VAL A 465 6.94 13.52 -11.66
CA VAL A 465 7.91 12.54 -11.20
C VAL A 465 7.66 11.24 -11.96
N VAL A 466 8.67 10.76 -12.69
CA VAL A 466 8.60 9.52 -13.45
C VAL A 466 9.64 8.56 -12.89
N VAL A 467 9.20 7.40 -12.42
CA VAL A 467 10.10 6.32 -11.99
C VAL A 467 10.16 5.28 -13.10
N VAL A 468 11.38 4.92 -13.51
CA VAL A 468 11.64 3.91 -14.55
C VAL A 468 12.53 2.82 -13.97
N LEU A 469 12.13 1.58 -14.12
CA LEU A 469 12.82 0.38 -13.63
C LEU A 469 13.26 -0.48 -14.79
N ASN A 470 14.52 -0.92 -14.76
CA ASN A 470 15.14 -1.88 -15.68
C ASN A 470 15.70 -3.06 -14.88
N LEU A 471 15.05 -4.22 -15.00
CA LEU A 471 15.48 -5.46 -14.35
C LEU A 471 16.33 -6.37 -15.27
N SER A 472 16.62 -5.91 -16.49
CA SER A 472 17.39 -6.68 -17.47
C SER A 472 18.89 -6.37 -17.43
N ASP A 473 19.68 -7.26 -18.03
CA ASP A 473 21.13 -7.07 -18.23
C ASP A 473 21.46 -6.07 -19.36
N ASP A 474 20.44 -5.49 -20.01
CA ASP A 474 20.63 -4.58 -21.13
C ASP A 474 20.74 -3.13 -20.72
N LYS A 475 21.66 -2.41 -21.34
CA LYS A 475 21.67 -0.95 -21.34
C LYS A 475 20.66 -0.45 -22.37
N LEU A 476 19.62 0.26 -21.94
CA LEU A 476 18.47 0.64 -22.76
C LEU A 476 18.40 2.17 -22.95
N PRO A 477 18.87 2.72 -24.08
CA PRO A 477 18.54 4.08 -24.46
C PRO A 477 17.04 4.20 -24.77
N PHE A 478 16.39 5.21 -24.23
CA PHE A 478 14.99 5.47 -24.48
C PHE A 478 14.70 6.99 -24.55
N ARG A 479 13.52 7.33 -25.05
CA ARG A 479 12.97 8.67 -25.05
C ARG A 479 11.87 8.78 -24.00
N LEU A 480 12.01 9.73 -23.07
CA LEU A 480 10.89 10.11 -22.21
C LEU A 480 10.02 11.09 -22.98
N TRP A 481 8.83 10.65 -23.39
CA TRP A 481 7.92 11.40 -24.24
C TRP A 481 6.75 11.99 -23.44
N ILE A 482 6.54 13.31 -23.56
CA ILE A 482 5.46 14.04 -22.89
C ILE A 482 4.95 15.13 -23.84
N ALA A 483 3.66 15.10 -24.18
CA ALA A 483 2.98 16.18 -24.92
C ALA A 483 3.69 16.62 -26.22
N GLY A 484 4.21 15.67 -27.00
CA GLY A 484 4.88 15.98 -28.28
C GLY A 484 6.35 16.38 -28.17
N LYS A 485 6.91 16.33 -26.94
CA LYS A 485 8.33 16.56 -26.68
C LYS A 485 8.97 15.30 -26.12
N ALA A 486 10.26 15.12 -26.35
CA ALA A 486 10.99 13.99 -25.79
C ALA A 486 12.39 14.36 -25.30
N ALA A 487 12.82 13.73 -24.22
CA ALA A 487 14.16 13.82 -23.68
C ALA A 487 14.91 12.48 -23.86
N PRO A 488 16.16 12.47 -24.35
CA PRO A 488 16.96 11.26 -24.45
C PRO A 488 17.50 10.87 -23.07
N ILE A 489 17.26 9.63 -22.64
CA ILE A 489 17.74 9.07 -21.38
C ILE A 489 18.29 7.66 -21.66
N THR A 490 19.19 7.19 -20.82
CA THR A 490 19.67 5.82 -20.88
C THR A 490 19.48 5.12 -19.54
N SER A 491 18.74 4.03 -19.54
CA SER A 491 18.64 3.12 -18.40
C SER A 491 19.82 2.15 -18.41
N LEU A 492 20.53 2.08 -17.28
CA LEU A 492 21.58 1.10 -17.08
C LEU A 492 21.00 -0.29 -16.80
N PRO A 493 21.76 -1.38 -17.00
CA PRO A 493 21.35 -2.69 -16.55
C PRO A 493 21.04 -2.68 -15.06
N HIS A 494 20.02 -3.45 -14.65
CA HIS A 494 19.65 -3.60 -13.24
C HIS A 494 19.66 -2.26 -12.49
N SER A 495 18.79 -1.34 -12.92
CA SER A 495 18.74 0.02 -12.38
C SER A 495 17.33 0.51 -12.16
N ILE A 496 17.20 1.44 -11.24
CA ILE A 496 16.03 2.27 -11.07
C ILE A 496 16.43 3.73 -11.21
N MET A 497 15.59 4.52 -11.85
CA MET A 497 15.79 5.96 -11.96
C MET A 497 14.53 6.74 -11.68
N THR A 498 14.72 7.95 -11.19
CA THR A 498 13.65 8.95 -11.03
C THR A 498 13.99 10.17 -11.87
N VAL A 499 13.04 10.58 -12.70
CA VAL A 499 13.12 11.76 -13.54
C VAL A 499 12.15 12.80 -12.99
N VAL A 500 12.63 13.98 -12.66
CA VAL A 500 11.84 15.09 -12.10
C VAL A 500 11.82 16.23 -13.11
N ILE A 501 10.61 16.65 -13.48
CA ILE A 501 10.34 17.62 -14.55
C ILE A 501 9.54 18.79 -14.00
#